data_9469b8038c3a7eb3ce3da1489446738d
#
_entry.id   9469b8038c3a7eb3ce3da1489446738d
#
_cell.length_a   1.000
_cell.length_b   1.000
_cell.length_c   1.000
_cell.angle_alpha   90.00
_cell.angle_beta   90.00
_cell.angle_gamma   90.00
#
_symmetry.space_group_name_H-M   'P 1'
#
loop_
_entity.id
_entity.type
_entity.pdbx_description
1 polymer ?
#
loop_
_entity_poly.entity_id
_entity_poly.type
_entity_poly.pdbx_seq_one_letter_code
_entity_poly.pdbx_strand_id
1 'polypeptide(L)'
;GFKDWNRRDFQAFCRAAEKYGRADAEGMASEIEGKTLEEVKEYNAVFWQRYTEIADYKRILGNIERGEAKLQRQNEMLKNVKRKLEMYKNPWRDLKLVYGSSSKVKSYTEEEDRFLLCSIPEVGFGNWEELKAQIRQHWLFRFDWFIKSRTPKELQRRIETLINLVEKEFEEVDK
;
A
#
# COMPACT_ATOMS: atom_id res chain seq x y z
N GLY A 1 -10.53 32.77 10.02
CA GLY A 1 -9.34 31.99 10.24
C GLY A 1 -9.52 30.99 11.37
N PHE A 2 -8.82 29.91 11.27
CA PHE A 2 -8.81 28.85 12.29
C PHE A 2 -7.86 29.27 13.42
N LYS A 3 -8.38 29.93 14.41
CA LYS A 3 -7.61 30.50 15.53
C LYS A 3 -6.88 29.45 16.36
N ASP A 4 -7.41 28.23 16.39
CA ASP A 4 -6.86 27.12 17.17
C ASP A 4 -5.88 26.25 16.38
N TRP A 5 -5.63 26.62 15.12
CA TRP A 5 -4.67 25.94 14.25
C TRP A 5 -3.41 26.77 14.10
N ASN A 6 -2.30 26.24 14.58
CA ASN A 6 -0.99 26.88 14.46
C ASN A 6 -0.20 26.28 13.27
N ARG A 7 1.03 26.78 13.08
CA ARG A 7 1.89 26.31 11.99
C ARG A 7 2.20 24.81 12.08
N ARG A 8 2.37 24.32 13.29
CA ARG A 8 2.64 22.89 13.54
C ARG A 8 1.44 22.03 13.12
N ASP A 9 0.24 22.49 13.47
CA ASP A 9 -1.00 21.81 13.08
C ASP A 9 -1.18 21.79 11.56
N PHE A 10 -0.86 22.91 10.90
CA PHE A 10 -0.89 23.00 9.44
C PHE A 10 0.08 22.01 8.80
N GLN A 11 1.31 21.91 9.31
CA GLN A 11 2.30 20.97 8.81
C GLN A 11 1.85 19.51 9.02
N ALA A 12 1.25 19.22 10.17
CA ALA A 12 0.69 17.91 10.47
C ALA A 12 -0.46 17.57 9.50
N PHE A 13 -1.31 18.55 9.20
CA PHE A 13 -2.38 18.40 8.20
C PHE A 13 -1.81 18.05 6.83
N CYS A 14 -0.80 18.78 6.36
CA CYS A 14 -0.18 18.53 5.06
C CYS A 14 0.41 17.12 4.98
N ARG A 15 1.12 16.68 6.01
CA ARG A 15 1.68 15.32 6.08
C ARG A 15 0.58 14.25 6.07
N ALA A 16 -0.49 14.50 6.82
CA ALA A 16 -1.63 13.58 6.88
C ALA A 16 -2.33 13.48 5.52
N ALA A 17 -2.52 14.61 4.84
CA ALA A 17 -3.13 14.65 3.51
C ALA A 17 -2.28 13.89 2.47
N GLU A 18 -0.96 13.99 2.56
CA GLU A 18 -0.04 13.23 1.70
C GLU A 18 -0.14 11.72 1.94
N LYS A 19 -0.31 11.32 3.21
CA LYS A 19 -0.35 9.92 3.61
C LYS A 19 -1.69 9.25 3.33
N TYR A 20 -2.79 9.93 3.61
CA TYR A 20 -4.14 9.37 3.55
C TYR A 20 -4.97 9.84 2.36
N GLY A 21 -4.60 10.96 1.74
CA GLY A 21 -5.39 11.60 0.70
C GLY A 21 -6.47 12.51 1.27
N ARG A 22 -6.95 13.42 0.45
CA ARG A 22 -7.93 14.43 0.88
C ARG A 22 -9.30 13.87 1.24
N ALA A 23 -9.63 12.68 0.75
CA ALA A 23 -10.94 12.07 0.98
C ALA A 23 -11.03 11.32 2.32
N ASP A 24 -9.90 11.00 2.95
CA ASP A 24 -9.85 10.21 4.18
C ASP A 24 -9.64 11.09 5.41
N ALA A 25 -10.68 11.79 5.82
CA ALA A 25 -10.62 12.65 7.00
C ALA A 25 -10.35 11.87 8.29
N GLU A 26 -10.86 10.65 8.41
CA GLU A 26 -10.64 9.81 9.58
C GLU A 26 -9.16 9.43 9.72
N GLY A 27 -8.54 9.00 8.62
CA GLY A 27 -7.11 8.72 8.60
C GLY A 27 -6.29 9.95 8.94
N MET A 28 -6.60 11.09 8.34
CA MET A 28 -5.91 12.34 8.64
C MET A 28 -6.02 12.72 10.12
N ALA A 29 -7.24 12.62 10.68
CA ALA A 29 -7.48 12.96 12.09
C ALA A 29 -6.66 12.10 13.05
N SER A 30 -6.43 10.83 12.71
CA SER A 30 -5.62 9.93 13.54
C SER A 30 -4.16 10.38 13.69
N GLU A 31 -3.67 11.17 12.74
CA GLU A 31 -2.28 11.64 12.70
C GLU A 31 -2.11 13.10 13.19
N ILE A 32 -3.20 13.82 13.39
CA ILE A 32 -3.15 15.22 13.82
C ILE A 32 -3.49 15.31 15.31
N GLU A 33 -2.46 15.39 16.12
CA GLU A 33 -2.59 15.44 17.58
C GLU A 33 -3.35 16.70 18.02
N GLY A 34 -4.28 16.52 18.95
CA GLY A 34 -5.02 17.63 19.54
C GLY A 34 -6.20 18.14 18.73
N LYS A 35 -6.54 17.47 17.64
CA LYS A 35 -7.70 17.83 16.79
C LYS A 35 -8.68 16.69 16.68
N THR A 36 -9.97 17.02 16.74
CA THR A 36 -11.05 16.06 16.57
C THR A 36 -11.30 15.79 15.09
N LEU A 37 -12.01 14.71 14.78
CA LEU A 37 -12.42 14.39 13.43
C LEU A 37 -13.21 15.54 12.77
N GLU A 38 -14.13 16.13 13.53
CA GLU A 38 -14.96 17.25 13.04
C GLU A 38 -14.11 18.48 12.70
N GLU A 39 -13.15 18.80 13.56
CA GLU A 39 -12.21 19.90 13.30
C GLU A 39 -11.37 19.67 12.06
N VAL A 40 -10.92 18.43 11.85
CA VAL A 40 -10.13 18.06 10.67
C VAL A 40 -10.98 18.11 9.39
N LYS A 41 -12.21 17.64 9.44
CA LYS A 41 -13.16 17.72 8.30
C LYS A 41 -13.40 19.17 7.89
N GLU A 42 -13.65 20.04 8.86
CA GLU A 42 -13.88 21.45 8.60
C GLU A 42 -12.64 22.11 8.01
N TYR A 43 -11.48 21.87 8.60
CA TYR A 43 -10.22 22.44 8.12
C TYR A 43 -9.91 21.94 6.69
N ASN A 44 -10.11 20.65 6.42
CA ASN A 44 -9.91 20.04 5.11
C ASN A 44 -10.79 20.72 4.04
N ALA A 45 -12.07 20.93 4.35
CA ALA A 45 -13.00 21.61 3.43
C ALA A 45 -12.54 23.02 3.08
N VAL A 46 -12.16 23.79 4.07
CA VAL A 46 -11.65 25.17 3.87
C VAL A 46 -10.32 25.19 3.16
N PHE A 47 -9.42 24.26 3.48
CA PHE A 47 -8.13 24.15 2.81
C PHE A 47 -8.30 24.03 1.29
N TRP A 48 -9.18 23.16 0.83
CA TRP A 48 -9.38 22.94 -0.61
C TRP A 48 -10.12 24.08 -1.31
N GLN A 49 -10.80 24.94 -0.55
CA GLN A 49 -11.38 26.16 -1.11
C GLN A 49 -10.35 27.28 -1.24
N ARG A 50 -9.35 27.32 -0.37
CA ARG A 50 -8.44 28.46 -0.23
C ARG A 50 -6.96 28.12 -0.37
N TYR A 51 -6.59 26.92 -0.79
CA TYR A 51 -5.19 26.51 -0.83
C TYR A 51 -4.31 27.39 -1.73
N THR A 52 -4.88 28.00 -2.75
CA THR A 52 -4.14 28.90 -3.68
C THR A 52 -3.64 30.18 -3.02
N GLU A 53 -4.16 30.52 -1.85
CA GLU A 53 -3.71 31.68 -1.06
C GLU A 53 -2.41 31.39 -0.31
N ILE A 54 -1.99 30.13 -0.22
CA ILE A 54 -0.76 29.72 0.47
C ILE A 54 0.42 29.96 -0.48
N ALA A 55 1.47 30.60 0.03
CA ALA A 55 2.63 30.98 -0.79
C ALA A 55 3.28 29.80 -1.53
N ASP A 56 3.26 28.61 -0.92
CA ASP A 56 3.95 27.42 -1.38
C ASP A 56 2.98 26.32 -1.84
N TYR A 57 1.79 26.71 -2.26
CA TYR A 57 0.70 25.77 -2.51
C TYR A 57 1.00 24.74 -3.60
N LYS A 58 1.76 25.12 -4.63
CA LYS A 58 2.08 24.22 -5.73
C LYS A 58 2.89 22.99 -5.27
N ARG A 59 3.85 23.23 -4.37
CA ARG A 59 4.65 22.16 -3.79
C ARG A 59 3.77 21.28 -2.90
N ILE A 60 2.95 21.88 -2.06
CA ILE A 60 2.04 21.19 -1.14
C ILE A 60 1.04 20.35 -1.94
N LEU A 61 0.41 20.95 -2.93
CA LEU A 61 -0.55 20.27 -3.82
C LEU A 61 0.11 19.08 -4.54
N GLY A 62 1.30 19.30 -5.11
CA GLY A 62 2.04 18.24 -5.81
C GLY A 62 2.35 17.05 -4.90
N ASN A 63 2.73 17.31 -3.66
CA ASN A 63 3.01 16.25 -2.69
C ASN A 63 1.76 15.45 -2.34
N ILE A 64 0.64 16.14 -2.12
CA ILE A 64 -0.65 15.49 -1.82
C ILE A 64 -1.11 14.64 -3.00
N GLU A 65 -1.04 15.18 -4.22
CA GLU A 65 -1.44 14.45 -5.43
C GLU A 65 -0.59 13.21 -5.67
N ARG A 66 0.73 13.29 -5.43
CA ARG A 66 1.60 12.12 -5.53
C ARG A 66 1.25 11.06 -4.49
N GLY A 67 0.92 11.48 -3.26
CA GLY A 67 0.45 10.57 -2.23
C GLY A 67 -0.86 9.90 -2.60
N GLU A 68 -1.81 10.65 -3.14
CA GLU A 68 -3.09 10.14 -3.61
C GLU A 68 -2.94 9.15 -4.77
N ALA A 69 -2.05 9.46 -5.72
CA ALA A 69 -1.76 8.56 -6.83
C ALA A 69 -1.16 7.24 -6.35
N LYS A 70 -0.27 7.30 -5.36
CA LYS A 70 0.34 6.12 -4.75
C LYS A 70 -0.73 5.25 -4.06
N LEU A 71 -1.64 5.87 -3.32
CA LEU A 71 -2.74 5.16 -2.64
C LEU A 71 -3.67 4.49 -3.66
N GLN A 72 -4.02 5.21 -4.72
CA GLN A 72 -4.85 4.67 -5.80
C GLN A 72 -4.18 3.46 -6.44
N ARG A 73 -2.88 3.55 -6.72
CA ARG A 73 -2.11 2.44 -7.29
C ARG A 73 -2.10 1.23 -6.36
N GLN A 74 -1.91 1.45 -5.05
CA GLN A 74 -1.94 0.38 -4.06
C GLN A 74 -3.32 -0.29 -3.98
N ASN A 75 -4.39 0.50 -4.07
CA ASN A 75 -5.76 -0.03 -4.07
C ASN A 75 -6.02 -0.88 -5.32
N GLU A 76 -5.55 -0.46 -6.49
CA GLU A 76 -5.66 -1.24 -7.72
C GLU A 76 -4.89 -2.55 -7.64
N MET A 77 -3.67 -2.50 -7.10
CA MET A 77 -2.86 -3.70 -6.90
C MET A 77 -3.54 -4.68 -5.95
N LEU A 78 -4.08 -4.18 -4.84
CA LEU A 78 -4.79 -5.01 -3.87
C LEU A 78 -6.04 -5.63 -4.48
N LYS A 79 -6.78 -4.87 -5.29
CA LYS A 79 -7.95 -5.36 -6.01
C LYS A 79 -7.58 -6.54 -6.94
N ASN A 80 -6.49 -6.40 -7.66
CA ASN A 80 -6.01 -7.45 -8.56
C ASN A 80 -5.54 -8.70 -7.79
N VAL A 81 -4.86 -8.50 -6.65
CA VAL A 81 -4.48 -9.62 -5.77
C VAL A 81 -5.72 -10.36 -5.28
N LYS A 82 -6.71 -9.64 -4.79
CA LYS A 82 -7.97 -10.24 -4.30
C LYS A 82 -8.69 -11.00 -5.42
N ARG A 83 -8.76 -10.42 -6.62
CA ARG A 83 -9.34 -11.08 -7.80
C ARG A 83 -8.62 -12.41 -8.09
N LYS A 84 -7.29 -12.41 -8.04
CA LYS A 84 -6.49 -13.61 -8.27
C LYS A 84 -6.77 -14.68 -7.21
N LEU A 85 -6.82 -14.30 -5.94
CA LEU A 85 -7.09 -15.23 -4.85
C LEU A 85 -8.49 -15.84 -4.95
N GLU A 86 -9.48 -15.06 -5.38
CA GLU A 86 -10.86 -15.50 -5.53
C GLU A 86 -11.05 -16.56 -6.64
N MET A 87 -10.08 -16.72 -7.51
CA MET A 87 -10.10 -17.76 -8.55
C MET A 87 -9.92 -19.17 -7.98
N TYR A 88 -9.51 -19.30 -6.73
CA TYR A 88 -9.17 -20.56 -6.10
C TYR A 88 -10.00 -20.81 -4.85
N LYS A 89 -10.41 -22.05 -4.64
CA LYS A 89 -11.13 -22.46 -3.43
C LYS A 89 -10.25 -22.32 -2.19
N ASN A 90 -8.98 -22.71 -2.31
CA ASN A 90 -7.98 -22.53 -1.25
C ASN A 90 -6.71 -21.95 -1.87
N PRO A 91 -6.62 -20.60 -1.98
CA PRO A 91 -5.49 -19.98 -2.65
C PRO A 91 -4.15 -20.26 -1.97
N TRP A 92 -4.11 -20.41 -0.66
CA TRP A 92 -2.88 -20.73 0.07
C TRP A 92 -2.24 -22.05 -0.37
N ARG A 93 -3.03 -22.97 -0.90
CA ARG A 93 -2.58 -24.25 -1.39
C ARG A 93 -2.56 -24.33 -2.92
N ASP A 94 -3.59 -23.79 -3.56
CA ASP A 94 -3.90 -24.07 -4.97
C ASP A 94 -3.49 -22.96 -5.94
N LEU A 95 -3.21 -21.77 -5.46
CA LEU A 95 -2.88 -20.63 -6.32
C LEU A 95 -1.64 -20.92 -7.16
N LYS A 96 -1.75 -20.68 -8.47
CA LYS A 96 -0.65 -20.80 -9.42
C LYS A 96 -0.42 -19.48 -10.14
N LEU A 97 0.85 -19.12 -10.28
CA LEU A 97 1.25 -17.91 -10.98
C LEU A 97 1.62 -18.23 -12.42
N VAL A 98 1.30 -17.30 -13.31
CA VAL A 98 1.69 -17.36 -14.70
C VAL A 98 2.98 -16.58 -14.88
N TYR A 99 4.09 -17.27 -14.88
CA TYR A 99 5.41 -16.62 -14.83
C TYR A 99 5.88 -16.04 -16.18
N GLY A 100 5.44 -16.60 -17.29
CA GLY A 100 5.90 -16.13 -18.60
C GLY A 100 7.35 -16.51 -18.89
N SER A 101 7.85 -16.08 -20.06
CA SER A 101 9.18 -16.44 -20.56
C SER A 101 10.34 -15.70 -19.86
N SER A 102 10.07 -14.57 -19.23
CA SER A 102 11.07 -13.74 -18.55
C SER A 102 11.43 -14.24 -17.15
N SER A 103 10.78 -15.27 -16.67
CA SER A 103 10.90 -15.79 -15.31
C SER A 103 12.14 -16.67 -15.08
N LYS A 104 13.13 -16.59 -15.95
CA LYS A 104 14.35 -17.41 -15.89
C LYS A 104 15.24 -17.11 -14.68
N VAL A 105 15.09 -15.97 -14.05
CA VAL A 105 15.83 -15.62 -12.84
C VAL A 105 14.95 -15.88 -11.63
N LYS A 106 14.80 -17.15 -11.29
CA LYS A 106 14.05 -17.56 -10.10
C LYS A 106 14.99 -17.80 -8.94
N SER A 107 15.03 -16.89 -8.01
CA SER A 107 15.55 -17.19 -6.69
C SER A 107 14.44 -17.65 -5.73
N TYR A 108 13.17 -17.33 -6.00
CA TYR A 108 12.01 -17.72 -5.19
C TYR A 108 11.32 -18.96 -5.77
N THR A 109 10.84 -19.84 -4.88
CA THR A 109 10.00 -20.98 -5.29
C THR A 109 8.55 -20.55 -5.48
N GLU A 110 7.76 -21.35 -6.17
CA GLU A 110 6.33 -21.09 -6.33
C GLU A 110 5.60 -21.12 -4.99
N GLU A 111 6.00 -21.99 -4.07
CA GLU A 111 5.46 -22.05 -2.71
C GLU A 111 5.69 -20.76 -1.95
N GLU A 112 6.91 -20.22 -2.02
CA GLU A 112 7.25 -18.93 -1.43
C GLU A 112 6.43 -17.80 -2.05
N ASP A 113 6.34 -17.74 -3.37
CA ASP A 113 5.58 -16.75 -4.11
C ASP A 113 4.10 -16.79 -3.76
N ARG A 114 3.53 -17.98 -3.67
CA ARG A 114 2.13 -18.19 -3.28
C ARG A 114 1.87 -17.61 -1.89
N PHE A 115 2.72 -17.91 -0.94
CA PHE A 115 2.61 -17.39 0.42
C PHE A 115 2.66 -15.86 0.43
N LEU A 116 3.63 -15.27 -0.28
CA LEU A 116 3.80 -13.82 -0.33
C LEU A 116 2.54 -13.15 -0.89
N LEU A 117 2.02 -13.65 -2.00
CA LEU A 117 0.84 -13.06 -2.64
C LEU A 117 -0.40 -13.19 -1.76
N CYS A 118 -0.63 -14.37 -1.18
CA CYS A 118 -1.77 -14.63 -0.31
C CYS A 118 -1.73 -13.82 0.98
N SER A 119 -0.54 -13.41 1.44
CA SER A 119 -0.38 -12.64 2.67
C SER A 119 -0.80 -11.18 2.52
N ILE A 120 -0.79 -10.63 1.31
CA ILE A 120 -0.98 -9.20 1.07
C ILE A 120 -2.31 -8.66 1.60
N PRO A 121 -3.47 -9.30 1.36
CA PRO A 121 -4.74 -8.78 1.89
C PRO A 121 -4.78 -8.72 3.42
N GLU A 122 -4.06 -9.60 4.12
CA GLU A 122 -4.03 -9.66 5.58
C GLU A 122 -3.03 -8.68 6.18
N VAL A 123 -1.83 -8.61 5.60
CA VAL A 123 -0.73 -7.78 6.11
C VAL A 123 -0.87 -6.33 5.66
N GLY A 124 -1.30 -6.12 4.43
CA GLY A 124 -1.42 -4.80 3.81
C GLY A 124 -0.11 -4.31 3.20
N PHE A 125 -0.24 -3.38 2.24
CA PHE A 125 0.92 -2.76 1.62
C PHE A 125 1.67 -1.89 2.62
N GLY A 126 3.00 -1.97 2.59
CA GLY A 126 3.86 -1.17 3.45
C GLY A 126 4.27 -1.87 4.74
N ASN A 127 3.59 -2.94 5.13
CA ASN A 127 3.87 -3.67 6.36
C ASN A 127 4.89 -4.80 6.14
N TRP A 128 6.00 -4.48 5.48
CA TRP A 128 7.01 -5.46 5.08
C TRP A 128 7.78 -6.06 6.25
N GLU A 129 7.97 -5.29 7.33
CA GLU A 129 8.57 -5.78 8.58
C GLU A 129 7.67 -6.84 9.23
N GLU A 130 6.36 -6.60 9.28
CA GLU A 130 5.39 -7.55 9.80
C GLU A 130 5.35 -8.82 8.94
N LEU A 131 5.38 -8.68 7.63
CA LEU A 131 5.44 -9.83 6.72
C LEU A 131 6.69 -10.67 6.99
N LYS A 132 7.84 -10.04 7.14
CA LYS A 132 9.09 -10.73 7.46
C LYS A 132 8.97 -11.48 8.79
N ALA A 133 8.38 -10.87 9.80
CA ALA A 133 8.18 -11.49 11.11
C ALA A 133 7.30 -12.74 11.01
N GLN A 134 6.21 -12.65 10.22
CA GLN A 134 5.31 -13.79 9.99
C GLN A 134 6.02 -14.93 9.26
N ILE A 135 6.82 -14.64 8.25
CA ILE A 135 7.60 -15.63 7.50
C ILE A 135 8.55 -16.38 8.44
N ARG A 136 9.24 -15.64 9.30
CA ARG A 136 10.21 -16.23 10.23
C ARG A 136 9.59 -17.19 11.24
N GLN A 137 8.32 -16.98 11.58
CA GLN A 137 7.60 -17.78 12.57
C GLN A 137 6.73 -18.87 11.92
N HIS A 138 6.54 -18.83 10.62
CA HIS A 138 5.63 -19.75 9.94
C HIS A 138 6.23 -21.15 9.79
N TRP A 139 5.47 -22.16 10.16
CA TRP A 139 5.87 -23.55 10.07
C TRP A 139 6.30 -23.97 8.67
N LEU A 140 5.64 -23.46 7.64
CA LEU A 140 5.94 -23.75 6.25
C LEU A 140 7.41 -23.52 5.90
N PHE A 141 8.01 -22.47 6.48
CA PHE A 141 9.37 -22.04 6.17
C PHE A 141 10.41 -22.43 7.24
N ARG A 142 10.10 -23.38 8.09
CA ARG A 142 10.98 -23.78 9.18
C ARG A 142 12.40 -24.18 8.74
N PHE A 143 12.53 -24.71 7.55
CA PHE A 143 13.82 -25.08 6.95
C PHE A 143 14.20 -24.21 5.75
N ASP A 144 13.46 -23.16 5.48
CA ASP A 144 13.69 -22.29 4.33
C ASP A 144 14.49 -21.05 4.73
N TRP A 145 15.81 -21.20 4.71
CA TRP A 145 16.72 -20.10 5.08
C TRP A 145 16.69 -18.97 4.06
N PHE A 146 16.43 -19.26 2.79
CA PHE A 146 16.38 -18.25 1.75
C PHE A 146 15.30 -17.22 2.03
N ILE A 147 14.05 -17.65 2.18
CA ILE A 147 12.94 -16.71 2.40
C ILE A 147 13.07 -15.98 3.74
N LYS A 148 13.51 -16.70 4.79
CA LYS A 148 13.68 -16.11 6.12
C LYS A 148 14.79 -15.05 6.16
N SER A 149 15.78 -15.11 5.28
CA SER A 149 16.88 -14.16 5.21
C SER A 149 16.59 -12.95 4.33
N ARG A 150 15.45 -12.93 3.62
CA ARG A 150 15.09 -11.78 2.78
C ARG A 150 14.83 -10.55 3.63
N THR A 151 15.32 -9.41 3.16
CA THR A 151 15.04 -8.12 3.79
C THR A 151 13.60 -7.69 3.47
N PRO A 152 12.99 -6.81 4.26
CA PRO A 152 11.68 -6.23 3.93
C PRO A 152 11.65 -5.62 2.53
N LYS A 153 12.71 -4.94 2.13
CA LYS A 153 12.81 -4.34 0.79
C LYS A 153 12.85 -5.39 -0.32
N GLU A 154 13.56 -6.49 -0.11
CA GLU A 154 13.59 -7.61 -1.07
C GLU A 154 12.22 -8.26 -1.19
N LEU A 155 11.51 -8.45 -0.08
CA LEU A 155 10.15 -8.97 -0.08
C LEU A 155 9.20 -8.05 -0.84
N GLN A 156 9.29 -6.75 -0.60
CA GLN A 156 8.51 -5.74 -1.33
C GLN A 156 8.71 -5.86 -2.84
N ARG A 157 9.98 -5.90 -3.28
CA ARG A 157 10.31 -6.02 -4.70
C ARG A 157 9.75 -7.29 -5.32
N ARG A 158 9.84 -8.40 -4.59
CA ARG A 158 9.30 -9.68 -5.10
C ARG A 158 7.79 -9.60 -5.24
N ILE A 159 7.09 -9.06 -4.25
CA ILE A 159 5.64 -8.92 -4.27
C ILE A 159 5.20 -8.01 -5.43
N GLU A 160 5.91 -6.91 -5.67
CA GLU A 160 5.62 -6.03 -6.80
C GLU A 160 5.76 -6.78 -8.13
N THR A 161 6.78 -7.61 -8.27
CA THR A 161 6.96 -8.47 -9.44
C THR A 161 5.80 -9.44 -9.60
N LEU A 162 5.36 -10.09 -8.52
CA LEU A 162 4.25 -11.04 -8.54
C LEU A 162 2.94 -10.35 -8.93
N ILE A 163 2.69 -9.15 -8.42
CA ILE A 163 1.50 -8.39 -8.77
C ILE A 163 1.52 -7.99 -10.24
N ASN A 164 2.68 -7.61 -10.77
CA ASN A 164 2.81 -7.32 -12.21
C ASN A 164 2.48 -8.54 -13.06
N LEU A 165 2.88 -9.73 -12.63
CA LEU A 165 2.52 -10.98 -13.32
C LEU A 165 1.01 -11.21 -13.31
N VAL A 166 0.36 -10.97 -12.17
CA VAL A 166 -1.11 -11.08 -12.04
C VAL A 166 -1.81 -10.08 -12.96
N GLU A 167 -1.33 -8.85 -13.00
CA GLU A 167 -1.90 -7.82 -13.87
C GLU A 167 -1.76 -8.18 -15.36
N LYS A 168 -0.63 -8.73 -15.76
CA LYS A 168 -0.43 -9.22 -17.14
C LYS A 168 -1.38 -10.38 -17.48
N GLU A 169 -1.55 -11.30 -16.54
CA GLU A 169 -2.49 -12.41 -16.70
C GLU A 169 -3.91 -11.87 -17.00
N PHE A 170 -4.36 -10.89 -16.22
CA PHE A 170 -5.69 -10.32 -16.39
C PHE A 170 -5.82 -9.48 -17.67
N GLU A 171 -4.78 -8.77 -18.08
CA GLU A 171 -4.77 -8.08 -19.37
C GLU A 171 -5.00 -9.04 -20.53
N GLU A 172 -4.38 -10.22 -20.49
CA GLU A 172 -4.57 -11.25 -21.53
C GLU A 172 -5.98 -11.82 -21.51
N VAL A 173 -6.56 -12.04 -20.33
CA VAL A 173 -7.91 -12.58 -20.17
C VAL A 173 -8.99 -11.56 -20.57
N ASP A 174 -8.77 -10.28 -20.24
CA ASP A 174 -9.75 -9.21 -20.46
C ASP A 174 -9.71 -8.61 -21.88
N LYS A 175 -8.84 -9.14 -22.77
CA LYS A 175 -8.79 -8.74 -24.18
C LYS A 175 -9.99 -9.22 -24.98
#